data_b276651f380064b1c339b2c1e12dc9ec
#
_entry.id   b276651f380064b1c339b2c1e12dc9ec
#
_cell.length_a   1.000
_cell.length_b   1.000
_cell.length_c   1.000
_cell.angle_alpha   90.00
_cell.angle_beta   90.00
_cell.angle_gamma   90.00
#
_symmetry.space_group_name_H-M   'P 1'
#
loop_
_entity.id
_entity.type
_entity.pdbx_description
1 polymer ?
#
loop_
_entity_poly.entity_id
_entity_poly.type
_entity_poly.pdbx_seq_one_letter_code
_entity_poly.pdbx_strand_id
1 'polypeptide(L)'
;MKKIFLPFAAVALLLSSCKDAAPKEELVINLQEKGAEVAPSMYGIFFEEINHAGDGGLYAELVKNRSFEELEMPEGYYAEGDVLHPKKVCNHISGEVREGSFRWTTEPVPGWTLSTKDAAEMKLTKEQPKFSTAPNNLKVTIKNASTPVRLINEGYWGMNLVKDNSYQLRTIIRPASDYKGKVTALLLSEQGEVLASAPVDITAAGQWNDLSLAMQPTATSAKGKLALEFDAPGTVYVDYVSLFPEKTFHDRPNGLRKDVAEILEGLHPAFVRWPGGCVVEGISLENRFEWKKSLGDPAARSGEYSTWGKSEA
;
A
#
# COMPACT_ATOMS: atom_id res chain seq x y z
N MET A 1 -31.98 52.37 72.17
CA MET A 1 -31.31 51.10 71.65
C MET A 1 -32.33 50.36 70.80
N LYS A 2 -32.32 50.53 69.48
CA LYS A 2 -33.19 49.85 68.53
C LYS A 2 -32.38 48.64 67.95
N LYS A 3 -32.81 47.41 68.25
CA LYS A 3 -32.30 46.25 67.65
C LYS A 3 -32.91 46.01 66.28
N ILE A 4 -32.09 45.99 65.24
CA ILE A 4 -32.45 45.72 63.84
C ILE A 4 -32.50 44.19 63.70
N PHE A 5 -33.71 43.64 63.47
CA PHE A 5 -33.91 42.31 62.98
C PHE A 5 -33.86 42.35 61.45
N LEU A 6 -32.84 41.80 60.87
CA LEU A 6 -32.80 41.55 59.40
C LEU A 6 -33.40 40.17 59.13
N PRO A 7 -34.25 40.02 58.13
CA PRO A 7 -35.04 38.82 57.97
C PRO A 7 -34.21 37.70 57.29
N PHE A 8 -34.33 36.58 57.92
CA PHE A 8 -33.82 35.26 57.48
C PHE A 8 -34.56 34.70 56.25
N ALA A 9 -35.33 35.52 55.53
CA ALA A 9 -36.19 35.13 54.41
C ALA A 9 -35.50 35.13 53.04
N ALA A 10 -34.24 35.64 52.92
CA ALA A 10 -33.57 35.74 51.63
C ALA A 10 -32.64 34.59 51.26
N VAL A 11 -32.41 33.65 52.18
CA VAL A 11 -31.50 32.49 51.93
C VAL A 11 -32.27 31.23 51.47
N ALA A 12 -33.61 31.18 51.68
CA ALA A 12 -34.41 29.99 51.32
C ALA A 12 -34.80 29.94 49.81
N LEU A 13 -34.60 31.02 49.06
CA LEU A 13 -35.00 31.12 47.64
C LEU A 13 -33.89 30.74 46.63
N LEU A 14 -32.69 30.39 47.10
CA LEU A 14 -31.58 30.00 46.24
C LEU A 14 -31.33 28.48 46.18
N LEU A 15 -32.13 27.65 46.85
CA LEU A 15 -31.97 26.22 46.89
C LEU A 15 -33.01 25.43 46.09
N SER A 16 -33.92 26.07 45.37
CA SER A 16 -34.97 25.37 44.57
C SER A 16 -34.69 25.41 43.05
N SER A 17 -33.43 25.51 42.62
CA SER A 17 -33.08 25.25 41.23
C SER A 17 -32.44 23.87 41.11
N CYS A 18 -33.09 22.83 41.61
CA CYS A 18 -32.93 21.50 41.06
C CYS A 18 -33.59 21.52 39.69
N LYS A 19 -32.81 21.78 38.65
CA LYS A 19 -33.25 21.41 37.30
C LYS A 19 -33.59 19.95 37.35
N ASP A 20 -34.87 19.61 37.14
CA ASP A 20 -35.24 18.24 36.86
C ASP A 20 -34.27 17.73 35.79
N ALA A 21 -33.54 16.65 36.11
CA ALA A 21 -32.69 16.01 35.12
C ALA A 21 -33.63 15.64 33.96
N ALA A 22 -33.24 16.09 32.75
CA ALA A 22 -33.98 15.70 31.56
C ALA A 22 -34.25 14.21 31.60
N PRO A 23 -35.47 13.76 31.31
CA PRO A 23 -35.79 12.33 31.33
C PRO A 23 -34.74 11.61 30.50
N LYS A 24 -34.12 10.60 31.10
CA LYS A 24 -33.19 9.74 30.37
C LYS A 24 -34.00 9.06 29.28
N GLU A 25 -33.66 9.35 28.03
CA GLU A 25 -34.19 8.62 26.89
C GLU A 25 -33.78 7.16 27.06
N GLU A 26 -34.76 6.28 27.15
CA GLU A 26 -34.54 4.84 27.27
C GLU A 26 -34.91 4.18 25.94
N LEU A 27 -33.94 3.53 25.32
CA LEU A 27 -34.18 2.68 24.16
C LEU A 27 -34.57 1.27 24.66
N VAL A 28 -35.85 0.92 24.52
CA VAL A 28 -36.35 -0.42 24.86
C VAL A 28 -36.41 -1.28 23.60
N ILE A 29 -35.59 -2.35 23.58
CA ILE A 29 -35.59 -3.32 22.48
C ILE A 29 -36.38 -4.55 22.95
N ASN A 30 -37.56 -4.78 22.36
CA ASN A 30 -38.38 -5.96 22.66
C ASN A 30 -38.00 -7.11 21.72
N LEU A 31 -37.19 -8.06 22.22
CA LEU A 31 -36.76 -9.23 21.46
C LEU A 31 -37.87 -10.27 21.23
N GLN A 32 -39.04 -10.11 21.86
CA GLN A 32 -40.19 -11.01 21.70
C GLN A 32 -41.08 -10.61 20.50
N GLU A 33 -40.98 -9.38 20.05
CA GLU A 33 -41.72 -8.89 18.89
C GLU A 33 -40.92 -9.10 17.62
N LYS A 34 -41.46 -9.87 16.66
CA LYS A 34 -40.87 -10.00 15.35
C LYS A 34 -41.08 -8.70 14.59
N GLY A 35 -39.97 -8.08 14.20
CA GLY A 35 -39.94 -6.96 13.24
C GLY A 35 -40.15 -7.42 11.80
N ALA A 36 -39.84 -6.54 10.85
CA ALA A 36 -39.80 -6.89 9.43
C ALA A 36 -38.73 -7.95 9.15
N GLU A 37 -39.02 -8.84 8.22
CA GLU A 37 -38.03 -9.81 7.76
C GLU A 37 -36.87 -9.08 7.05
N VAL A 38 -35.64 -9.39 7.46
CA VAL A 38 -34.44 -8.84 6.85
C VAL A 38 -34.09 -9.66 5.61
N ALA A 39 -34.11 -9.02 4.46
CA ALA A 39 -33.74 -9.70 3.20
C ALA A 39 -32.30 -10.25 3.28
N PRO A 40 -32.05 -11.47 2.80
CA PRO A 40 -30.70 -12.05 2.80
C PRO A 40 -29.66 -11.17 2.08
N SER A 41 -30.07 -10.35 1.12
CA SER A 41 -29.23 -9.42 0.37
C SER A 41 -28.99 -8.06 1.05
N MET A 42 -29.47 -7.86 2.29
CA MET A 42 -29.37 -6.56 2.96
C MET A 42 -27.95 -6.23 3.42
N TYR A 43 -27.17 -7.23 3.80
CA TYR A 43 -25.83 -7.04 4.35
C TYR A 43 -24.76 -7.46 3.37
N GLY A 44 -23.83 -6.54 3.12
CA GLY A 44 -22.66 -6.76 2.29
C GLY A 44 -21.44 -6.02 2.83
N ILE A 45 -20.34 -6.12 2.13
CA ILE A 45 -19.11 -5.42 2.43
C ILE A 45 -18.89 -4.31 1.41
N PHE A 46 -18.65 -3.09 1.89
CA PHE A 46 -18.04 -2.03 1.11
C PHE A 46 -16.54 -2.04 1.38
N PHE A 47 -15.75 -2.14 0.32
CA PHE A 47 -14.30 -2.15 0.40
C PHE A 47 -13.73 -1.07 -0.51
N GLU A 48 -12.81 -0.27 0.00
CA GLU A 48 -12.14 0.80 -0.73
C GLU A 48 -10.65 0.80 -0.43
N GLU A 49 -9.82 1.07 -1.45
CA GLU A 49 -8.37 1.21 -1.31
C GLU A 49 -8.03 2.52 -0.60
N ILE A 50 -8.08 2.50 0.73
CA ILE A 50 -7.72 3.59 1.62
C ILE A 50 -6.64 3.09 2.58
N ASN A 51 -5.55 3.86 2.77
CA ASN A 51 -4.47 3.52 3.69
C ASN A 51 -3.90 2.11 3.45
N HIS A 52 -3.74 1.72 2.19
CA HIS A 52 -3.26 0.40 1.80
C HIS A 52 -4.17 -0.75 2.30
N ALA A 53 -5.49 -0.56 2.24
CA ALA A 53 -6.44 -1.62 2.59
C ALA A 53 -6.41 -2.78 1.58
N GLY A 54 -6.14 -2.49 0.31
CA GLY A 54 -5.90 -3.46 -0.76
C GLY A 54 -4.42 -3.84 -0.84
N ASP A 55 -3.61 -2.98 -1.47
CA ASP A 55 -2.16 -3.15 -1.54
C ASP A 55 -1.52 -3.06 -0.14
N GLY A 56 -0.85 -4.12 0.31
CA GLY A 56 -0.29 -4.20 1.67
C GLY A 56 -1.31 -4.53 2.76
N GLY A 57 -2.59 -4.68 2.38
CA GLY A 57 -3.70 -5.06 3.26
C GLY A 57 -4.30 -6.41 2.88
N LEU A 58 -5.45 -6.41 2.20
CA LEU A 58 -6.16 -7.63 1.80
C LEU A 58 -5.42 -8.40 0.69
N TYR A 59 -4.77 -7.70 -0.24
CA TYR A 59 -3.93 -8.31 -1.27
C TYR A 59 -2.61 -8.75 -0.66
N ALA A 60 -2.19 -9.99 -0.92
CA ALA A 60 -1.08 -10.60 -0.21
C ALA A 60 0.31 -10.18 -0.71
N GLU A 61 0.41 -9.20 -1.60
CA GLU A 61 1.68 -8.61 -2.03
C GLU A 61 2.43 -7.97 -0.86
N LEU A 62 3.70 -8.32 -0.69
CA LEU A 62 4.53 -7.81 0.40
C LEU A 62 5.42 -6.65 -0.03
N VAL A 63 5.69 -6.48 -1.33
CA VAL A 63 6.58 -5.43 -1.85
C VAL A 63 5.79 -4.16 -2.14
N LYS A 64 6.21 -3.05 -1.54
CA LYS A 64 5.68 -1.73 -1.83
C LYS A 64 6.33 -1.16 -3.10
N ASN A 65 5.55 -0.50 -3.97
CA ASN A 65 6.01 0.08 -5.22
C ASN A 65 6.79 -0.95 -6.07
N ARG A 66 6.12 -2.08 -6.32
CA ARG A 66 6.69 -3.28 -6.96
C ARG A 66 7.07 -3.06 -8.43
N SER A 67 6.40 -2.15 -9.14
CA SER A 67 6.63 -1.81 -10.55
C SER A 67 7.29 -0.45 -10.75
N PHE A 68 7.66 0.26 -9.68
CA PHE A 68 8.26 1.61 -9.70
C PHE A 68 7.37 2.69 -10.31
N GLU A 69 6.05 2.45 -10.39
CA GLU A 69 5.08 3.37 -10.99
C GLU A 69 4.45 4.35 -9.98
N GLU A 70 4.79 4.27 -8.68
CA GLU A 70 4.19 5.12 -7.63
C GLU A 70 4.41 6.61 -7.88
N LEU A 71 5.52 7.00 -8.53
CA LEU A 71 5.82 8.38 -8.91
C LEU A 71 5.39 8.74 -10.34
N GLU A 72 4.71 7.86 -11.07
CA GLU A 72 4.16 8.24 -12.37
C GLU A 72 3.07 9.29 -12.17
N MET A 73 3.29 10.47 -12.74
CA MET A 73 2.43 11.63 -12.54
C MET A 73 1.04 11.39 -13.15
N PRO A 74 -0.04 11.60 -12.38
CA PRO A 74 -1.39 11.52 -12.94
C PRO A 74 -1.58 12.52 -14.09
N GLU A 75 -2.31 12.11 -15.12
CA GLU A 75 -2.59 12.97 -16.27
C GLU A 75 -3.27 14.28 -15.83
N GLY A 76 -2.77 15.40 -16.36
CA GLY A 76 -3.33 16.72 -16.05
C GLY A 76 -2.84 17.34 -14.75
N TYR A 77 -1.89 16.72 -14.03
CA TYR A 77 -1.35 17.21 -12.76
C TYR A 77 0.14 17.52 -12.83
N TYR A 78 0.63 18.27 -11.84
CA TYR A 78 2.04 18.47 -11.51
C TYR A 78 2.20 18.50 -10.00
N ALA A 79 3.39 18.20 -9.49
CA ALA A 79 3.71 18.26 -8.07
C ALA A 79 4.50 19.51 -7.72
N GLU A 80 4.16 20.13 -6.59
CA GLU A 80 4.96 21.16 -5.94
C GLU A 80 5.15 20.79 -4.48
N GLY A 81 6.36 20.38 -4.11
CA GLY A 81 6.64 19.77 -2.82
C GLY A 81 5.88 18.44 -2.66
N ASP A 82 5.07 18.36 -1.61
CA ASP A 82 4.25 17.19 -1.27
C ASP A 82 2.77 17.32 -1.69
N VAL A 83 2.48 18.24 -2.61
CA VAL A 83 1.11 18.55 -3.07
C VAL A 83 1.01 18.38 -4.58
N LEU A 84 -0.06 17.73 -5.02
CA LEU A 84 -0.48 17.67 -6.42
C LEU A 84 -1.38 18.84 -6.78
N HIS A 85 -1.05 19.49 -7.89
CA HIS A 85 -1.82 20.61 -8.44
C HIS A 85 -2.34 20.29 -9.85
N PRO A 86 -3.60 20.61 -10.19
CA PRO A 86 -4.10 20.45 -11.54
C PRO A 86 -3.47 21.51 -12.47
N LYS A 87 -3.06 21.09 -13.67
CA LYS A 87 -2.55 22.01 -14.72
C LYS A 87 -3.63 22.92 -15.27
N LYS A 88 -4.88 22.47 -15.23
CA LYS A 88 -6.06 23.24 -15.61
C LYS A 88 -7.11 23.09 -14.51
N VAL A 89 -7.77 24.18 -14.19
CA VAL A 89 -8.95 24.15 -13.32
C VAL A 89 -10.03 23.35 -14.04
N CYS A 90 -10.31 22.14 -13.55
CA CYS A 90 -11.45 21.38 -14.05
C CYS A 90 -12.71 21.96 -13.41
N ASN A 91 -13.64 22.48 -14.23
CA ASN A 91 -14.97 22.82 -13.78
C ASN A 91 -15.74 21.50 -13.51
N HIS A 92 -15.59 20.99 -12.29
CA HIS A 92 -16.52 19.98 -11.80
C HIS A 92 -17.93 20.61 -11.62
N ILE A 93 -18.93 19.77 -11.52
CA ILE A 93 -20.33 20.18 -11.32
C ILE A 93 -20.49 21.17 -10.15
N SER A 94 -19.58 21.18 -9.18
CA SER A 94 -19.54 22.13 -8.06
C SER A 94 -18.73 23.41 -8.32
N GLY A 95 -17.94 23.47 -9.40
CA GLY A 95 -17.04 24.59 -9.68
C GLY A 95 -15.87 24.73 -8.69
N GLU A 96 -15.72 23.82 -7.76
CA GLU A 96 -14.63 23.84 -6.77
C GLU A 96 -13.44 23.01 -7.26
N VAL A 97 -12.30 23.68 -7.37
CA VAL A 97 -11.00 23.00 -7.48
C VAL A 97 -10.65 22.51 -6.09
N ARG A 98 -10.51 21.22 -5.90
CA ARG A 98 -9.97 20.65 -4.66
C ARG A 98 -8.45 20.82 -4.64
N GLU A 99 -7.99 22.06 -4.51
CA GLU A 99 -6.58 22.33 -4.25
C GLU A 99 -6.19 21.80 -2.88
N GLY A 100 -5.02 21.17 -2.79
CA GLY A 100 -4.41 20.79 -1.51
C GLY A 100 -4.96 19.56 -0.82
N SER A 101 -5.90 18.82 -1.42
CA SER A 101 -6.40 17.56 -0.84
C SER A 101 -5.61 16.31 -1.28
N PHE A 102 -4.75 16.42 -2.29
CA PHE A 102 -3.97 15.31 -2.82
C PHE A 102 -2.52 15.43 -2.37
N ARG A 103 -2.07 14.42 -1.63
CA ARG A 103 -0.68 14.37 -1.18
C ARG A 103 0.17 13.66 -2.22
N TRP A 104 1.40 14.15 -2.36
CA TRP A 104 2.43 13.54 -3.19
C TRP A 104 3.61 13.14 -2.34
N THR A 105 4.24 12.01 -2.65
CA THR A 105 5.45 11.61 -1.94
C THR A 105 6.66 12.39 -2.45
N THR A 106 7.53 12.79 -1.54
CA THR A 106 8.83 13.42 -1.86
C THR A 106 9.98 12.42 -1.85
N GLU A 107 9.71 11.13 -1.58
CA GLU A 107 10.71 10.08 -1.65
C GLU A 107 11.13 9.85 -3.11
N PRO A 108 12.43 9.88 -3.43
CA PRO A 108 12.90 9.71 -4.81
C PRO A 108 12.51 8.37 -5.44
N VAL A 109 12.42 7.31 -4.63
CA VAL A 109 11.95 5.97 -5.02
C VAL A 109 11.19 5.39 -3.82
N PRO A 110 9.88 5.62 -3.74
CA PRO A 110 9.09 5.18 -2.59
C PRO A 110 9.24 3.68 -2.30
N GLY A 111 9.43 3.34 -1.03
CA GLY A 111 9.56 1.95 -0.57
C GLY A 111 10.92 1.30 -0.81
N TRP A 112 11.86 1.94 -1.51
CA TRP A 112 13.16 1.36 -1.84
C TRP A 112 14.33 2.16 -1.29
N THR A 113 15.33 1.47 -0.76
CA THR A 113 16.55 2.06 -0.21
C THR A 113 17.79 1.26 -0.62
N LEU A 114 18.96 1.93 -0.60
CA LEU A 114 20.26 1.27 -0.76
C LEU A 114 20.93 1.09 0.58
N SER A 115 21.56 -0.07 0.79
CA SER A 115 22.34 -0.36 2.01
C SER A 115 23.50 0.62 2.22
N THR A 116 24.02 1.21 1.13
CA THR A 116 25.06 2.22 1.15
C THR A 116 24.88 3.21 0.01
N LYS A 117 24.87 4.50 0.32
CA LYS A 117 24.74 5.59 -0.66
C LYS A 117 26.07 6.00 -1.28
N ASP A 118 27.19 5.69 -0.62
CA ASP A 118 28.52 6.04 -1.13
C ASP A 118 28.99 5.07 -2.22
N ALA A 119 28.59 3.80 -2.12
CA ALA A 119 29.01 2.76 -3.04
C ALA A 119 28.06 2.58 -4.24
N ALA A 120 26.84 3.08 -4.14
CA ALA A 120 25.85 2.98 -5.23
C ALA A 120 24.86 4.14 -5.23
N GLU A 121 24.24 4.33 -6.37
CA GLU A 121 23.12 5.25 -6.56
C GLU A 121 21.96 4.56 -7.25
N MET A 122 20.74 5.03 -7.02
CA MET A 122 19.54 4.56 -7.70
C MET A 122 18.73 5.72 -8.26
N LYS A 123 18.10 5.52 -9.41
CA LYS A 123 17.29 6.53 -10.08
C LYS A 123 16.20 5.87 -10.91
N LEU A 124 14.98 6.43 -10.84
CA LEU A 124 13.92 6.07 -11.79
C LEU A 124 14.27 6.50 -13.21
N THR A 125 13.97 5.67 -14.17
CA THR A 125 14.21 5.91 -15.59
C THR A 125 13.16 5.24 -16.44
N LYS A 126 12.97 5.74 -17.66
CA LYS A 126 12.14 5.10 -18.71
C LYS A 126 13.02 4.57 -19.86
N GLU A 127 14.30 4.33 -19.58
CA GLU A 127 15.24 3.79 -20.57
C GLU A 127 14.94 2.32 -20.88
N GLN A 128 14.53 2.03 -22.14
CA GLN A 128 14.22 0.68 -22.62
C GLN A 128 13.24 -0.07 -21.69
N PRO A 129 12.04 0.47 -21.48
CA PRO A 129 11.07 -0.15 -20.58
C PRO A 129 10.72 -1.56 -21.02
N LYS A 130 10.43 -2.45 -20.08
CA LYS A 130 9.91 -3.79 -20.37
C LYS A 130 8.50 -3.71 -20.91
N PHE A 131 7.69 -2.83 -20.32
CA PHE A 131 6.29 -2.61 -20.68
C PHE A 131 6.04 -1.14 -21.02
N SER A 132 5.32 -0.87 -22.10
CA SER A 132 4.95 0.50 -22.47
C SER A 132 3.86 1.10 -21.58
N THR A 133 3.06 0.25 -20.94
CA THR A 133 1.98 0.64 -20.02
C THR A 133 2.48 0.93 -18.61
N ALA A 134 3.62 0.36 -18.23
CA ALA A 134 4.34 0.59 -16.99
C ALA A 134 5.82 0.89 -17.34
N PRO A 135 6.13 2.12 -17.77
CA PRO A 135 7.41 2.42 -18.40
C PRO A 135 8.55 2.69 -17.42
N ASN A 136 8.26 2.89 -16.14
CA ASN A 136 9.29 3.18 -15.16
C ASN A 136 10.07 1.92 -14.80
N ASN A 137 11.36 2.06 -14.64
CA ASN A 137 12.22 1.06 -14.05
C ASN A 137 13.30 1.74 -13.20
N LEU A 138 13.90 1.00 -12.30
CA LEU A 138 14.93 1.50 -11.40
C LEU A 138 16.32 1.18 -11.99
N LYS A 139 17.09 2.22 -12.28
CA LYS A 139 18.51 2.11 -12.60
C LYS A 139 19.32 2.14 -11.32
N VAL A 140 20.04 1.07 -11.02
CA VAL A 140 21.00 0.97 -9.91
C VAL A 140 22.40 0.97 -10.49
N THR A 141 23.22 1.96 -10.11
CA THR A 141 24.62 2.08 -10.52
C THR A 141 25.51 1.80 -9.33
N ILE A 142 26.20 0.67 -9.36
CA ILE A 142 27.12 0.21 -8.33
C ILE A 142 28.52 0.71 -8.68
N LYS A 143 29.07 1.61 -7.88
CA LYS A 143 30.41 2.21 -8.05
C LYS A 143 31.50 1.34 -7.41
N ASN A 144 31.17 0.72 -6.27
CA ASN A 144 32.06 -0.13 -5.51
C ASN A 144 31.24 -1.25 -4.85
N ALA A 145 31.72 -2.48 -4.92
CA ALA A 145 31.12 -3.65 -4.31
C ALA A 145 32.14 -4.45 -3.45
N SER A 146 33.12 -3.77 -2.85
CA SER A 146 34.02 -4.40 -1.86
C SER A 146 33.23 -5.02 -0.69
N THR A 147 32.09 -4.44 -0.38
CA THR A 147 30.98 -5.07 0.36
C THR A 147 29.78 -5.08 -0.58
N PRO A 148 29.05 -6.20 -0.71
CA PRO A 148 27.88 -6.26 -1.57
C PRO A 148 26.87 -5.16 -1.29
N VAL A 149 26.33 -4.58 -2.35
CA VAL A 149 25.31 -3.52 -2.26
C VAL A 149 23.93 -4.17 -2.26
N ARG A 150 23.06 -3.76 -1.36
CA ARG A 150 21.69 -4.25 -1.28
C ARG A 150 20.70 -3.16 -1.67
N LEU A 151 19.79 -3.48 -2.57
CA LEU A 151 18.57 -2.75 -2.86
C LEU A 151 17.48 -3.36 -1.99
N ILE A 152 16.95 -2.59 -1.03
CA ILE A 152 16.11 -3.10 0.08
C ILE A 152 14.70 -2.53 -0.05
N ASN A 153 13.69 -3.39 0.13
CA ASN A 153 12.29 -3.04 0.29
C ASN A 153 11.79 -3.51 1.66
N GLU A 154 11.19 -2.60 2.42
CA GLU A 154 10.65 -2.89 3.75
C GLU A 154 9.15 -3.23 3.74
N GLY A 155 8.56 -3.33 2.54
CA GLY A 155 7.12 -3.49 2.38
C GLY A 155 6.36 -2.22 2.85
N TYR A 156 5.15 -2.42 3.32
CA TYR A 156 4.30 -1.32 3.78
C TYR A 156 4.61 -0.91 5.23
N TRP A 157 4.79 -1.86 6.13
CA TRP A 157 5.15 -1.65 7.55
C TRP A 157 6.06 -2.78 8.07
N GLY A 158 6.89 -3.33 7.21
CA GLY A 158 7.62 -4.56 7.38
C GLY A 158 6.87 -5.76 6.78
N MET A 159 7.61 -6.79 6.41
CA MET A 159 7.09 -8.02 5.84
C MET A 159 6.97 -9.09 6.92
N ASN A 160 5.77 -9.66 7.12
CA ASN A 160 5.60 -10.77 8.03
C ASN A 160 6.14 -12.06 7.39
N LEU A 161 7.41 -12.35 7.65
CA LEU A 161 8.08 -13.56 7.20
C LEU A 161 7.92 -14.64 8.29
N VAL A 162 7.30 -15.76 7.96
CA VAL A 162 7.07 -16.86 8.90
C VAL A 162 8.00 -18.01 8.57
N LYS A 163 8.71 -18.50 9.59
CA LYS A 163 9.63 -19.63 9.47
C LYS A 163 8.95 -20.80 8.74
N ASP A 164 9.70 -21.45 7.85
CA ASP A 164 9.31 -22.62 7.07
C ASP A 164 8.12 -22.40 6.09
N ASN A 165 7.54 -21.19 6.02
CA ASN A 165 6.59 -20.84 4.98
C ASN A 165 7.34 -20.56 3.66
N SER A 166 6.73 -20.92 2.54
CA SER A 166 7.26 -20.63 1.21
C SER A 166 6.73 -19.27 0.71
N TYR A 167 7.61 -18.51 0.08
CA TYR A 167 7.32 -17.23 -0.57
C TYR A 167 7.79 -17.29 -2.01
N GLN A 168 6.97 -16.77 -2.93
CA GLN A 168 7.29 -16.69 -4.36
C GLN A 168 7.74 -15.27 -4.67
N LEU A 169 9.02 -15.12 -5.02
CA LEU A 169 9.59 -13.89 -5.56
C LEU A 169 9.50 -13.94 -7.08
N ARG A 170 8.96 -12.90 -7.71
CA ARG A 170 9.12 -12.63 -9.13
C ARG A 170 9.89 -11.34 -9.30
N THR A 171 10.93 -11.35 -10.14
CA THR A 171 11.69 -10.14 -10.47
C THR A 171 11.96 -10.06 -11.96
N ILE A 172 11.82 -8.85 -12.51
CA ILE A 172 12.17 -8.53 -13.89
C ILE A 172 13.39 -7.62 -13.83
N ILE A 173 14.54 -8.12 -14.30
CA ILE A 173 15.82 -7.49 -14.12
C ILE A 173 16.65 -7.53 -15.41
N ARG A 174 17.41 -6.47 -15.67
CA ARG A 174 18.30 -6.34 -16.85
C ARG A 174 19.65 -5.79 -16.41
N PRO A 175 20.65 -6.65 -16.16
CA PRO A 175 22.02 -6.18 -16.01
C PRO A 175 22.53 -5.59 -17.32
N ALA A 176 23.17 -4.43 -17.26
CA ALA A 176 23.86 -3.85 -18.40
C ALA A 176 25.17 -4.61 -18.70
N SER A 177 25.77 -4.31 -19.84
CA SER A 177 26.99 -5.02 -20.29
C SER A 177 28.22 -4.80 -19.39
N ASP A 178 28.21 -3.73 -18.60
CA ASP A 178 29.25 -3.38 -17.62
C ASP A 178 29.13 -4.15 -16.29
N TYR A 179 27.96 -4.73 -15.95
CA TYR A 179 27.79 -5.55 -14.78
C TYR A 179 28.18 -7.01 -15.04
N LYS A 180 29.14 -7.54 -14.27
CA LYS A 180 29.68 -8.91 -14.40
C LYS A 180 29.49 -9.73 -13.11
N GLY A 181 28.76 -9.20 -12.14
CA GLY A 181 28.51 -9.85 -10.87
C GLY A 181 27.32 -10.77 -10.89
N LYS A 182 27.04 -11.31 -9.70
CA LYS A 182 25.85 -12.07 -9.40
C LYS A 182 24.83 -11.19 -8.72
N VAL A 183 23.56 -11.56 -8.88
CA VAL A 183 22.44 -10.97 -8.13
C VAL A 183 21.89 -12.05 -7.23
N THR A 184 21.69 -11.74 -5.96
CA THR A 184 21.14 -12.65 -4.96
C THR A 184 19.92 -12.01 -4.32
N ALA A 185 18.80 -12.73 -4.28
CA ALA A 185 17.63 -12.32 -3.53
C ALA A 185 17.75 -12.78 -2.08
N LEU A 186 17.45 -11.90 -1.13
CA LEU A 186 17.54 -12.16 0.30
C LEU A 186 16.22 -11.82 0.99
N LEU A 187 15.79 -12.69 1.91
CA LEU A 187 14.82 -12.32 2.93
C LEU A 187 15.62 -12.00 4.21
N LEU A 188 15.34 -10.84 4.78
CA LEU A 188 16.07 -10.32 5.94
C LEU A 188 15.14 -10.18 7.14
N SER A 189 15.69 -10.34 8.34
CA SER A 189 15.01 -9.94 9.58
C SER A 189 14.90 -8.41 9.68
N GLU A 190 14.18 -7.90 10.68
CA GLU A 190 14.14 -6.48 11.01
C GLU A 190 15.56 -5.91 11.25
N GLN A 191 16.44 -6.70 11.86
CA GLN A 191 17.83 -6.34 12.17
C GLN A 191 18.79 -6.50 11.00
N GLY A 192 18.31 -7.06 9.85
CA GLY A 192 19.11 -7.27 8.64
C GLY A 192 19.84 -8.62 8.56
N GLU A 193 19.52 -9.56 9.46
CA GLU A 193 20.03 -10.93 9.39
C GLU A 193 19.41 -11.68 8.20
N VAL A 194 20.19 -12.50 7.49
CA VAL A 194 19.70 -13.25 6.36
C VAL A 194 18.87 -14.46 6.83
N LEU A 195 17.58 -14.45 6.48
CA LEU A 195 16.65 -15.54 6.79
C LEU A 195 16.49 -16.51 5.62
N ALA A 196 16.65 -16.04 4.39
CA ALA A 196 16.69 -16.88 3.19
C ALA A 196 17.55 -16.20 2.13
N SER A 197 18.13 -17.00 1.24
CA SER A 197 18.96 -16.54 0.14
C SER A 197 18.72 -17.42 -1.08
N ALA A 198 18.54 -16.81 -2.26
CA ALA A 198 18.38 -17.51 -3.51
C ALA A 198 19.12 -16.76 -4.64
N PRO A 199 19.88 -17.45 -5.52
CA PRO A 199 20.49 -16.80 -6.66
C PRO A 199 19.42 -16.35 -7.66
N VAL A 200 19.62 -15.17 -8.26
CA VAL A 200 18.84 -14.70 -9.39
C VAL A 200 19.59 -15.10 -10.65
N ASP A 201 19.18 -16.20 -11.28
CA ASP A 201 19.89 -16.81 -12.40
C ASP A 201 19.67 -16.04 -13.70
N ILE A 202 20.49 -15.00 -13.91
CA ILE A 202 20.43 -14.16 -15.09
C ILE A 202 20.99 -14.92 -16.30
N THR A 203 20.15 -15.18 -17.29
CA THR A 203 20.49 -15.96 -18.47
C THR A 203 20.96 -15.09 -19.65
N ALA A 204 20.55 -13.82 -19.70
CA ALA A 204 20.83 -12.94 -20.82
C ALA A 204 21.22 -11.52 -20.31
N ALA A 205 22.53 -11.21 -20.33
CA ALA A 205 23.01 -9.86 -20.06
C ALA A 205 22.53 -8.89 -21.15
N GLY A 206 22.19 -7.65 -20.76
CA GLY A 206 21.66 -6.63 -21.65
C GLY A 206 20.19 -6.79 -22.05
N GLN A 207 19.54 -7.87 -21.63
CA GLN A 207 18.13 -8.13 -21.90
C GLN A 207 17.34 -8.25 -20.59
N TRP A 208 16.02 -8.03 -20.65
CA TRP A 208 15.12 -8.27 -19.53
C TRP A 208 14.96 -9.76 -19.26
N ASN A 209 15.30 -10.16 -18.05
CA ASN A 209 15.10 -11.52 -17.52
C ASN A 209 13.90 -11.46 -16.56
N ASP A 210 12.89 -12.25 -16.82
CA ASP A 210 11.70 -12.42 -15.97
C ASP A 210 11.85 -13.74 -15.22
N LEU A 211 12.07 -13.68 -13.92
CA LEU A 211 12.52 -14.79 -13.09
C LEU A 211 11.60 -14.98 -11.90
N SER A 212 11.34 -16.22 -11.56
CA SER A 212 10.58 -16.59 -10.36
C SER A 212 11.41 -17.52 -9.48
N LEU A 213 11.41 -17.25 -8.18
CA LEU A 213 12.20 -17.94 -7.18
C LEU A 213 11.32 -18.29 -5.98
N ALA A 214 11.47 -19.53 -5.46
CA ALA A 214 10.90 -19.89 -4.17
C ALA A 214 11.90 -19.55 -3.05
N MET A 215 11.43 -18.94 -1.97
CA MET A 215 12.24 -18.56 -0.82
C MET A 215 11.58 -19.04 0.47
N GLN A 216 12.36 -19.63 1.37
CA GLN A 216 11.86 -20.17 2.63
C GLN A 216 12.70 -19.62 3.80
N PRO A 217 12.15 -18.74 4.65
CA PRO A 217 12.89 -18.18 5.78
C PRO A 217 13.13 -19.23 6.87
N THR A 218 14.32 -19.21 7.43
CA THR A 218 14.77 -20.11 8.51
C THR A 218 14.33 -19.67 9.90
N ALA A 219 13.86 -18.43 10.03
CA ALA A 219 13.30 -17.86 11.25
C ALA A 219 12.13 -16.91 10.94
N THR A 220 11.25 -16.68 11.92
CA THR A 220 10.14 -15.74 11.82
C THR A 220 10.60 -14.32 12.12
N SER A 221 10.18 -13.36 11.29
CA SER A 221 10.33 -11.92 11.51
C SER A 221 9.06 -11.20 11.12
N ALA A 222 8.40 -10.53 12.08
CA ALA A 222 7.18 -9.78 11.82
C ALA A 222 7.40 -8.50 11.00
N LYS A 223 8.65 -8.01 10.97
CA LYS A 223 9.08 -6.83 10.22
C LYS A 223 10.29 -7.13 9.34
N GLY A 224 10.21 -8.26 8.63
CA GLY A 224 11.23 -8.62 7.65
C GLY A 224 11.28 -7.68 6.47
N LYS A 225 12.29 -7.89 5.63
CA LYS A 225 12.58 -7.10 4.43
C LYS A 225 12.97 -8.02 3.28
N LEU A 226 12.76 -7.55 2.06
CA LEU A 226 13.32 -8.15 0.85
C LEU A 226 14.55 -7.34 0.42
N ALA A 227 15.60 -8.00 -0.04
CA ALA A 227 16.72 -7.32 -0.70
C ALA A 227 17.15 -8.04 -1.97
N LEU A 228 17.59 -7.25 -2.97
CA LEU A 228 18.42 -7.73 -4.07
C LEU A 228 19.85 -7.29 -3.80
N GLU A 229 20.76 -8.25 -3.70
CA GLU A 229 22.17 -8.02 -3.41
C GLU A 229 23.00 -8.13 -4.69
N PHE A 230 23.89 -7.15 -4.88
CA PHE A 230 24.80 -7.01 -6.02
C PHE A 230 26.25 -7.11 -5.54
N ASP A 231 27.04 -8.01 -6.11
CA ASP A 231 28.40 -8.33 -5.65
C ASP A 231 29.52 -7.76 -6.57
N ALA A 232 29.17 -6.95 -7.58
CA ALA A 232 30.15 -6.35 -8.48
C ALA A 232 29.75 -4.90 -8.86
N PRO A 233 30.71 -4.06 -9.26
CA PRO A 233 30.43 -2.77 -9.90
C PRO A 233 29.73 -2.95 -11.25
N GLY A 234 28.97 -1.93 -11.67
CA GLY A 234 28.26 -1.87 -12.94
C GLY A 234 26.83 -1.39 -12.78
N THR A 235 26.05 -1.49 -13.84
CA THR A 235 24.68 -0.99 -13.88
C THR A 235 23.68 -2.14 -13.98
N VAL A 236 22.65 -2.08 -13.17
CA VAL A 236 21.53 -3.04 -13.19
C VAL A 236 20.20 -2.27 -13.23
N TYR A 237 19.32 -2.67 -14.13
CA TYR A 237 17.95 -2.14 -14.21
C TYR A 237 16.99 -3.15 -13.61
N VAL A 238 16.07 -2.67 -12.78
CA VAL A 238 15.03 -3.47 -12.14
C VAL A 238 13.68 -2.88 -12.50
N ASP A 239 12.79 -3.66 -13.11
CA ASP A 239 11.49 -3.22 -13.60
C ASP A 239 10.35 -3.68 -12.68
N TYR A 240 10.44 -4.89 -12.16
CA TYR A 240 9.40 -5.46 -11.33
C TYR A 240 10.00 -6.35 -10.23
N VAL A 241 9.46 -6.21 -9.01
CA VAL A 241 9.81 -7.06 -7.88
C VAL A 241 8.58 -7.30 -7.04
N SER A 242 8.17 -8.54 -6.90
CA SER A 242 6.95 -8.95 -6.21
C SER A 242 7.23 -10.14 -5.31
N LEU A 243 6.70 -10.16 -4.10
CA LEU A 243 6.87 -11.24 -3.13
C LEU A 243 5.54 -11.63 -2.52
N PHE A 244 5.08 -12.84 -2.82
CA PHE A 244 3.85 -13.39 -2.28
C PHE A 244 4.11 -14.58 -1.37
N PRO A 245 3.34 -14.74 -0.27
CA PRO A 245 3.26 -16.03 0.40
C PRO A 245 2.62 -17.05 -0.55
N GLU A 246 3.12 -18.30 -0.52
CA GLU A 246 2.53 -19.39 -1.32
C GLU A 246 1.10 -19.72 -0.84
N LYS A 247 0.88 -19.65 0.49
CA LYS A 247 -0.43 -19.89 1.10
C LYS A 247 -1.26 -18.62 1.11
N THR A 248 -2.08 -18.45 0.11
CA THR A 248 -3.07 -17.39 -0.02
C THR A 248 -4.49 -17.92 0.23
N PHE A 249 -5.49 -17.05 0.21
CA PHE A 249 -6.89 -17.46 0.31
C PHE A 249 -7.29 -18.34 -0.87
N HIS A 250 -7.84 -19.52 -0.58
CA HIS A 250 -8.13 -20.59 -1.55
C HIS A 250 -6.92 -21.01 -2.40
N ASP A 251 -5.70 -20.87 -1.89
CA ASP A 251 -4.43 -21.23 -2.54
C ASP A 251 -4.27 -20.64 -3.96
N ARG A 252 -4.84 -19.44 -4.19
CA ARG A 252 -4.77 -18.77 -5.48
C ARG A 252 -3.41 -18.10 -5.65
N PRO A 253 -2.69 -18.33 -6.77
CA PRO A 253 -1.48 -17.59 -7.08
C PRO A 253 -1.73 -16.07 -7.04
N ASN A 254 -0.87 -15.31 -6.39
CA ASN A 254 -1.01 -13.86 -6.20
C ASN A 254 -2.39 -13.47 -5.65
N GLY A 255 -2.89 -14.27 -4.73
CA GLY A 255 -4.22 -14.12 -4.16
C GLY A 255 -4.30 -13.18 -2.97
N LEU A 256 -5.43 -13.23 -2.27
CA LEU A 256 -5.67 -12.45 -1.07
C LEU A 256 -4.96 -13.08 0.14
N ARG A 257 -4.67 -12.25 1.14
CA ARG A 257 -4.20 -12.71 2.45
C ARG A 257 -5.22 -13.65 3.06
N LYS A 258 -4.76 -14.88 3.37
CA LYS A 258 -5.61 -15.94 3.88
C LYS A 258 -6.27 -15.56 5.20
N ASP A 259 -5.51 -15.04 6.15
CA ASP A 259 -5.97 -14.65 7.49
C ASP A 259 -7.09 -13.60 7.46
N VAL A 260 -6.97 -12.59 6.60
CA VAL A 260 -7.97 -11.51 6.49
C VAL A 260 -9.18 -11.96 5.68
N ALA A 261 -8.94 -12.65 4.56
CA ALA A 261 -10.02 -13.06 3.67
C ALA A 261 -10.93 -14.13 4.31
N GLU A 262 -10.39 -15.05 5.12
CA GLU A 262 -11.18 -16.02 5.90
C GLU A 262 -12.10 -15.34 6.93
N ILE A 263 -11.64 -14.23 7.55
CA ILE A 263 -12.48 -13.45 8.46
C ILE A 263 -13.61 -12.77 7.69
N LEU A 264 -13.32 -12.18 6.53
CA LEU A 264 -14.33 -11.53 5.69
C LEU A 264 -15.34 -12.53 5.15
N GLU A 265 -14.90 -13.72 4.73
CA GLU A 265 -15.79 -14.82 4.32
C GLU A 265 -16.68 -15.26 5.47
N GLY A 266 -16.16 -15.36 6.70
CA GLY A 266 -16.90 -15.72 7.91
C GLY A 266 -18.01 -14.74 8.28
N LEU A 267 -18.02 -13.52 7.74
CA LEU A 267 -19.15 -12.58 7.87
C LEU A 267 -20.32 -12.94 6.96
N HIS A 268 -20.18 -13.90 6.07
CA HIS A 268 -21.18 -14.33 5.09
C HIS A 268 -21.85 -13.18 4.32
N PRO A 269 -21.05 -12.25 3.73
CA PRO A 269 -21.61 -11.10 3.03
C PRO A 269 -22.39 -11.54 1.80
N ALA A 270 -23.57 -10.95 1.56
CA ALA A 270 -24.36 -11.23 0.37
C ALA A 270 -23.73 -10.61 -0.91
N PHE A 271 -22.92 -9.58 -0.73
CA PHE A 271 -22.21 -8.92 -1.84
C PHE A 271 -20.96 -8.21 -1.30
N VAL A 272 -20.04 -7.92 -2.21
CA VAL A 272 -18.90 -7.01 -1.97
C VAL A 272 -18.96 -5.88 -3.00
N ARG A 273 -19.00 -4.63 -2.54
CA ARG A 273 -18.86 -3.44 -3.38
C ARG A 273 -17.39 -3.03 -3.40
N TRP A 274 -16.79 -3.12 -4.56
CA TRP A 274 -15.38 -2.83 -4.86
C TRP A 274 -15.27 -1.96 -6.11
N PRO A 275 -14.27 -1.12 -6.31
CA PRO A 275 -13.11 -0.83 -5.45
C PRO A 275 -13.32 0.32 -4.46
N GLY A 276 -14.52 0.85 -4.30
CA GLY A 276 -14.82 1.92 -3.37
C GLY A 276 -15.76 2.98 -3.92
N GLY A 277 -15.63 4.18 -3.40
CA GLY A 277 -16.30 5.41 -3.85
C GLY A 277 -15.31 6.36 -4.49
N CYS A 278 -14.46 7.04 -3.70
CA CYS A 278 -13.47 7.99 -4.20
C CYS A 278 -12.42 7.35 -5.12
N VAL A 279 -12.09 6.07 -4.92
CA VAL A 279 -11.22 5.32 -5.84
C VAL A 279 -11.85 5.23 -7.23
N VAL A 280 -13.18 4.96 -7.31
CA VAL A 280 -13.89 4.89 -8.61
C VAL A 280 -13.88 6.23 -9.33
N GLU A 281 -14.02 7.32 -8.59
CA GLU A 281 -14.03 8.67 -9.16
C GLU A 281 -12.64 9.11 -9.66
N GLY A 282 -11.56 8.61 -9.00
CA GLY A 282 -10.23 9.13 -9.19
C GLY A 282 -10.09 10.55 -8.65
N ILE A 283 -9.16 11.33 -9.21
CA ILE A 283 -8.98 12.76 -8.89
C ILE A 283 -9.51 13.69 -10.00
N SER A 284 -9.77 13.14 -11.17
CA SER A 284 -10.38 13.80 -12.32
C SER A 284 -11.01 12.76 -13.23
N LEU A 285 -11.74 13.18 -14.25
CA LEU A 285 -12.36 12.27 -15.23
C LEU A 285 -11.30 11.42 -15.98
N GLU A 286 -10.15 12.00 -16.25
CA GLU A 286 -9.03 11.34 -16.93
C GLU A 286 -8.40 10.24 -16.05
N ASN A 287 -8.45 10.44 -14.73
CA ASN A 287 -7.89 9.52 -13.73
C ASN A 287 -8.97 8.66 -13.03
N ARG A 288 -10.19 8.58 -13.58
CA ARG A 288 -11.21 7.68 -13.04
C ARG A 288 -10.74 6.23 -13.10
N PHE A 289 -11.20 5.41 -12.18
CA PHE A 289 -10.84 4.00 -12.13
C PHE A 289 -11.30 3.26 -13.40
N GLU A 290 -10.35 2.67 -14.07
CA GLU A 290 -10.59 1.85 -15.27
C GLU A 290 -10.24 0.39 -14.96
N TRP A 291 -11.22 -0.37 -14.44
CA TRP A 291 -11.02 -1.76 -13.99
C TRP A 291 -10.30 -2.66 -15.02
N LYS A 292 -10.41 -2.35 -16.31
CA LYS A 292 -9.69 -3.10 -17.36
C LYS A 292 -8.17 -2.99 -17.26
N LYS A 293 -7.66 -1.90 -16.70
CA LYS A 293 -6.22 -1.69 -16.45
C LYS A 293 -5.69 -2.56 -15.32
N SER A 294 -6.57 -3.07 -14.45
CA SER A 294 -6.21 -4.03 -13.39
C SER A 294 -6.17 -5.48 -13.85
N LEU A 295 -6.41 -5.74 -15.15
CA LEU A 295 -6.34 -7.08 -15.75
C LEU A 295 -4.97 -7.36 -16.36
N GLY A 296 -4.65 -8.64 -16.55
CA GLY A 296 -3.42 -9.08 -17.19
C GLY A 296 -2.24 -9.19 -16.23
N ASP A 297 -1.02 -9.16 -16.78
CA ASP A 297 0.21 -9.28 -15.99
C ASP A 297 0.35 -8.11 -15.01
N PRO A 298 0.48 -8.35 -13.68
CA PRO A 298 0.69 -7.29 -12.70
C PRO A 298 1.90 -6.39 -13.01
N ALA A 299 2.94 -6.93 -13.63
CA ALA A 299 4.13 -6.15 -14.01
C ALA A 299 3.86 -5.12 -15.13
N ALA A 300 2.80 -5.30 -15.89
CA ALA A 300 2.41 -4.40 -16.99
C ALA A 300 1.34 -3.36 -16.57
N ARG A 301 0.94 -3.34 -15.30
CA ARG A 301 -0.10 -2.42 -14.81
C ARG A 301 0.51 -1.09 -14.41
N SER A 302 -0.10 0.01 -14.86
CA SER A 302 0.33 1.37 -14.51
C SER A 302 -0.08 1.81 -13.09
N GLY A 303 -0.94 1.04 -12.44
CA GLY A 303 -1.64 1.47 -11.23
C GLY A 303 -2.67 2.57 -11.49
N GLU A 304 -3.49 2.85 -10.50
CA GLU A 304 -4.53 3.88 -10.55
C GLU A 304 -4.31 4.90 -9.43
N TYR A 305 -4.62 6.15 -9.72
CA TYR A 305 -4.46 7.23 -8.76
C TYR A 305 -5.84 7.76 -8.31
N SER A 306 -6.01 7.88 -7.00
CA SER A 306 -7.23 8.42 -6.39
C SER A 306 -6.92 9.49 -5.35
N THR A 307 -7.94 10.01 -4.67
CA THR A 307 -7.78 10.93 -3.55
C THR A 307 -7.00 10.35 -2.36
N TRP A 308 -6.85 9.05 -2.31
CA TRP A 308 -6.16 8.32 -1.23
C TRP A 308 -4.69 7.98 -1.55
N GLY A 309 -4.29 8.18 -2.79
CA GLY A 309 -2.96 7.87 -3.28
C GLY A 309 -2.98 6.98 -4.51
N LYS A 310 -1.84 6.43 -4.86
CA LYS A 310 -1.70 5.48 -5.96
C LYS A 310 -1.73 4.05 -5.44
N SER A 311 -2.44 3.18 -6.13
CA SER A 311 -2.49 1.74 -5.90
C SER A 311 -2.08 1.00 -7.17
N GLU A 312 -1.33 -0.08 -7.02
CA GLU A 312 -0.91 -0.98 -8.10
C GLU A 312 -1.71 -2.30 -8.10
N ALA A 313 -2.70 -2.45 -7.20
CA ALA A 313 -3.54 -3.64 -7.06
C ALA A 313 -4.57 -3.80 -8.18
#